data_d64419b017d5ff7e12c8d91ac9421dc3
#
_entry.id   d64419b017d5ff7e12c8d91ac9421dc3
#
_cell.length_a   1.000
_cell.length_b   1.000
_cell.length_c   1.000
_cell.angle_alpha   90.00
_cell.angle_beta   90.00
_cell.angle_gamma   90.00
#
_symmetry.space_group_name_H-M   'P 1'
#
loop_
_entity.id
_entity.type
_entity.pdbx_description
1 polymer ?
#
loop_
_entity_poly.entity_id
_entity_poly.type
_entity_poly.pdbx_seq_one_letter_code
_entity_poly.pdbx_strand_id
1 'polypeptide(L)'
;MLNEKGKAARKHPVVFALGASWAENAMTSTTNHYTFGETDTAAQRLALLASAYQPATQAFLDEWGPREPEHAIDLGCGPGHTTRLVHRTLRPRWTTGVDASPRFLQDAQRASEEGIGFVRHDVTQEPFPTAPADAFFCRFLLTHLHDPGTALRTWAAAARPGARLLVQETAWLHADDPVIARYYELLAALQSGYGQSSEVGAEMDARVRSRGWKILSSRLAIIQQPADVMARLHAMNIRTWGRDRLVRDSFDLDEVAGIQSGLDRIASRERMAHPVSNALRQLVAVAE
;
A
#
# COMPACT_ATOMS: atom_id res chain seq x y z
N MET A 1 -32.11 9.68 11.71
CA MET A 1 -32.89 10.40 10.69
C MET A 1 -31.95 10.78 9.56
N LEU A 2 -32.13 10.24 8.40
CA LEU A 2 -31.38 10.58 7.19
C LEU A 2 -31.96 11.88 6.63
N ASN A 3 -31.10 12.82 6.22
CA ASN A 3 -31.59 13.99 5.50
C ASN A 3 -31.71 13.66 4.01
N GLU A 4 -32.58 14.38 3.30
CA GLU A 4 -33.03 14.12 1.93
C GLU A 4 -31.95 14.07 0.82
N LYS A 5 -30.66 14.04 1.14
CA LYS A 5 -29.55 14.01 0.17
C LYS A 5 -28.55 12.87 0.38
N GLY A 6 -28.83 11.90 1.24
CA GLY A 6 -28.03 10.66 1.32
C GLY A 6 -26.53 10.84 1.64
N LYS A 7 -26.11 11.99 2.18
CA LYS A 7 -24.72 12.22 2.61
C LYS A 7 -24.62 12.02 4.12
N ALA A 8 -23.93 10.95 4.52
CA ALA A 8 -23.49 10.82 5.89
C ALA A 8 -22.63 12.05 6.24
N ALA A 9 -23.00 12.74 7.34
CA ALA A 9 -22.22 13.85 7.84
C ALA A 9 -20.82 13.35 8.21
N ARG A 10 -19.81 13.77 7.45
CA ARG A 10 -18.40 13.54 7.84
C ARG A 10 -18.18 14.31 9.14
N LYS A 11 -17.99 13.60 10.25
CA LYS A 11 -17.36 14.19 11.44
C LYS A 11 -15.96 14.56 11.01
N HIS A 12 -15.63 15.84 11.04
CA HIS A 12 -14.28 16.33 10.79
C HIS A 12 -13.30 15.60 11.74
N PRO A 13 -12.14 15.15 11.26
CA PRO A 13 -11.12 14.61 12.14
C PRO A 13 -10.76 15.69 13.17
N VAL A 14 -10.72 15.32 14.44
CA VAL A 14 -10.17 16.16 15.49
C VAL A 14 -8.70 16.32 15.19
N VAL A 15 -8.34 17.47 14.63
CA VAL A 15 -6.93 17.86 14.45
C VAL A 15 -6.38 18.10 15.85
N PHE A 16 -5.66 17.13 16.41
CA PHE A 16 -4.83 17.39 17.56
C PHE A 16 -3.73 18.38 17.12
N ALA A 17 -3.70 19.54 17.75
CA ALA A 17 -2.62 20.50 17.62
C ALA A 17 -1.34 19.87 18.22
N LEU A 18 -0.64 19.09 17.41
CA LEU A 18 0.73 18.71 17.70
C LEU A 18 1.57 19.98 17.58
N GLY A 19 2.34 20.30 18.63
CA GLY A 19 3.08 21.56 18.73
C GLY A 19 3.98 21.82 17.51
N ALA A 20 4.11 23.10 17.13
CA ALA A 20 4.79 23.57 15.91
C ALA A 20 6.27 23.15 15.74
N SER A 21 6.91 22.57 16.75
CA SER A 21 8.35 22.21 16.73
C SER A 21 8.70 20.96 15.93
N TRP A 22 7.73 20.08 15.60
CA TRP A 22 8.00 18.85 14.85
C TRP A 22 8.00 19.07 13.33
N ALA A 23 7.30 20.09 12.83
CA ALA A 23 7.23 20.41 11.41
C ALA A 23 8.60 20.81 10.83
N GLU A 24 9.46 21.43 11.62
CA GLU A 24 10.80 21.86 11.16
C GLU A 24 11.80 20.69 11.05
N ASN A 25 11.64 19.61 11.84
CA ASN A 25 12.53 18.45 11.79
C ASN A 25 12.11 17.39 10.75
N ALA A 26 10.85 17.38 10.30
CA ALA A 26 10.37 16.44 9.29
C ALA A 26 10.79 16.81 7.85
N MET A 27 11.21 18.06 7.61
CA MET A 27 11.50 18.58 6.26
C MET A 27 12.90 18.25 5.71
N THR A 28 13.74 17.45 6.39
CA THR A 28 15.12 17.19 5.96
C THR A 28 15.40 15.78 5.41
N SER A 29 14.44 14.85 5.44
CA SER A 29 14.64 13.52 4.86
C SER A 29 13.96 13.42 3.49
N THR A 30 14.75 13.51 2.42
CA THR A 30 14.31 13.27 1.02
C THR A 30 14.21 11.78 0.67
N THR A 31 14.48 10.87 1.62
CA THR A 31 14.43 9.44 1.42
C THR A 31 13.07 8.88 1.81
N ASN A 32 12.50 8.03 0.94
CA ASN A 32 11.27 7.31 1.25
C ASN A 32 11.48 6.41 2.48
N HIS A 33 10.67 6.59 3.52
CA HIS A 33 10.72 5.81 4.75
C HIS A 33 9.67 4.70 4.70
N TYR A 34 10.11 3.43 4.79
CA TYR A 34 9.18 2.32 4.89
C TYR A 34 8.79 2.08 6.36
N THR A 35 7.61 2.55 6.72
CA THR A 35 7.07 2.56 8.09
C THR A 35 7.04 1.19 8.78
N PHE A 36 6.91 0.09 8.01
CA PHE A 36 6.69 -1.25 8.55
C PHE A 36 7.96 -2.11 8.65
N GLY A 37 9.15 -1.53 8.40
CA GLY A 37 10.44 -2.18 8.57
C GLY A 37 10.71 -3.37 7.62
N GLU A 38 11.92 -3.93 7.71
CA GLU A 38 12.42 -4.99 6.82
C GLU A 38 12.88 -6.23 7.62
N THR A 39 12.12 -6.63 8.64
CA THR A 39 12.41 -7.77 9.51
C THR A 39 11.70 -9.05 9.04
N ASP A 40 11.99 -10.18 9.65
CA ASP A 40 11.25 -11.43 9.41
C ASP A 40 9.77 -11.30 9.76
N THR A 41 9.45 -10.53 10.81
CA THR A 41 8.07 -10.16 11.15
C THR A 41 7.41 -9.36 10.02
N ALA A 42 8.15 -8.42 9.40
CA ALA A 42 7.66 -7.67 8.26
C ALA A 42 7.41 -8.56 7.03
N ALA A 43 8.27 -9.54 6.76
CA ALA A 43 8.06 -10.52 5.69
C ALA A 43 6.81 -11.39 5.94
N GLN A 44 6.61 -11.90 7.17
CA GLN A 44 5.40 -12.64 7.55
C GLN A 44 4.13 -11.79 7.41
N ARG A 45 4.19 -10.52 7.82
CA ARG A 45 3.11 -9.57 7.66
C ARG A 45 2.75 -9.37 6.18
N LEU A 46 3.76 -9.21 5.30
CA LEU A 46 3.54 -9.06 3.86
C LEU A 46 2.92 -10.31 3.23
N ALA A 47 3.27 -11.51 3.71
CA ALA A 47 2.62 -12.76 3.28
C ALA A 47 1.14 -12.79 3.68
N LEU A 48 0.82 -12.41 4.94
CA LEU A 48 -0.56 -12.31 5.42
C LEU A 48 -1.36 -11.27 4.63
N LEU A 49 -0.79 -10.08 4.41
CA LEU A 49 -1.39 -9.02 3.59
C LEU A 49 -1.66 -9.50 2.17
N ALA A 50 -0.68 -10.16 1.55
CA ALA A 50 -0.81 -10.70 0.20
C ALA A 50 -1.97 -11.70 0.12
N SER A 51 -2.06 -12.64 1.06
CA SER A 51 -3.13 -13.63 1.13
C SER A 51 -4.52 -12.98 1.32
N ALA A 52 -4.63 -12.03 2.25
CA ALA A 52 -5.90 -11.35 2.54
C ALA A 52 -6.48 -10.60 1.33
N TYR A 53 -5.63 -10.01 0.50
CA TYR A 53 -6.07 -9.21 -0.65
C TYR A 53 -5.94 -9.93 -2.00
N GLN A 54 -5.40 -11.17 -2.03
CA GLN A 54 -5.22 -11.93 -3.28
C GLN A 54 -6.52 -12.06 -4.11
N PRO A 55 -7.69 -12.42 -3.55
CA PRO A 55 -8.90 -12.57 -4.36
C PRO A 55 -9.30 -11.27 -5.07
N ALA A 56 -9.25 -10.14 -4.37
CA ALA A 56 -9.58 -8.84 -4.94
C ALA A 56 -8.57 -8.39 -6.00
N THR A 57 -7.29 -8.69 -5.79
CA THR A 57 -6.23 -8.38 -6.76
C THR A 57 -6.35 -9.27 -7.99
N GLN A 58 -6.61 -10.57 -7.80
CA GLN A 58 -6.82 -11.52 -8.90
C GLN A 58 -7.97 -11.06 -9.79
N ALA A 59 -9.14 -10.77 -9.21
CA ALA A 59 -10.30 -10.30 -9.96
C ALA A 59 -10.03 -9.00 -10.73
N PHE A 60 -9.28 -8.07 -10.14
CA PHE A 60 -8.89 -6.82 -10.79
C PHE A 60 -7.95 -7.05 -11.98
N LEU A 61 -6.95 -7.92 -11.82
CA LEU A 61 -6.03 -8.29 -12.90
C LEU A 61 -6.74 -9.07 -14.02
N ASP A 62 -7.67 -9.97 -13.67
CA ASP A 62 -8.46 -10.72 -14.65
C ASP A 62 -9.36 -9.82 -15.51
N GLU A 63 -9.93 -8.79 -14.91
CA GLU A 63 -10.83 -7.85 -15.58
C GLU A 63 -10.08 -6.84 -16.46
N TRP A 64 -8.95 -6.31 -15.98
CA TRP A 64 -8.32 -5.13 -16.56
C TRP A 64 -6.90 -5.35 -17.08
N GLY A 65 -6.24 -6.41 -16.67
CA GLY A 65 -4.87 -6.68 -17.08
C GLY A 65 -4.78 -7.01 -18.58
N PRO A 66 -3.71 -6.57 -19.27
CA PRO A 66 -3.46 -7.03 -20.64
C PRO A 66 -3.16 -8.53 -20.61
N ARG A 67 -3.61 -9.23 -21.64
CA ARG A 67 -3.33 -10.66 -21.79
C ARG A 67 -2.01 -10.88 -22.50
N GLU A 68 -1.16 -11.73 -21.94
CA GLU A 68 0.10 -12.17 -22.52
C GLU A 68 1.00 -11.00 -23.01
N PRO A 69 1.21 -9.96 -22.18
CA PRO A 69 2.11 -8.88 -22.55
C PRO A 69 3.55 -9.40 -22.66
N GLU A 70 4.39 -8.75 -23.44
CA GLU A 70 5.82 -9.13 -23.53
C GLU A 70 6.49 -8.96 -22.15
N HIS A 71 6.25 -7.81 -21.48
CA HIS A 71 6.87 -7.50 -20.21
C HIS A 71 5.88 -6.84 -19.22
N ALA A 72 5.80 -7.41 -18.01
CA ALA A 72 5.05 -6.83 -16.90
C ALA A 72 6.00 -6.46 -15.76
N ILE A 73 5.75 -5.34 -15.10
CA ILE A 73 6.52 -4.86 -13.94
C ILE A 73 5.60 -4.79 -12.71
N ASP A 74 6.04 -5.40 -11.61
CA ASP A 74 5.43 -5.29 -10.28
C ASP A 74 6.24 -4.29 -9.44
N LEU A 75 5.66 -3.13 -9.17
CA LEU A 75 6.27 -1.99 -8.51
C LEU A 75 6.12 -2.10 -6.99
N GLY A 76 7.23 -2.03 -6.25
CA GLY A 76 7.23 -2.27 -4.80
C GLY A 76 6.87 -3.72 -4.48
N CYS A 77 7.51 -4.65 -5.16
CA CYS A 77 7.14 -6.08 -5.15
C CYS A 77 7.33 -6.77 -3.80
N GLY A 78 8.10 -6.18 -2.89
CA GLY A 78 8.43 -6.79 -1.61
C GLY A 78 9.01 -8.21 -1.77
N PRO A 79 8.53 -9.21 -0.99
CA PRO A 79 8.94 -10.62 -1.13
C PRO A 79 8.39 -11.33 -2.38
N GLY A 80 7.86 -10.61 -3.36
CA GLY A 80 7.44 -11.13 -4.67
C GLY A 80 6.09 -11.85 -4.68
N HIS A 81 5.25 -11.69 -3.66
CA HIS A 81 3.92 -12.32 -3.64
C HIS A 81 3.01 -11.81 -4.76
N THR A 82 2.99 -10.49 -4.99
CA THR A 82 2.25 -9.85 -6.07
C THR A 82 2.88 -10.13 -7.41
N THR A 83 4.20 -10.18 -7.51
CA THR A 83 4.92 -10.49 -8.75
C THR A 83 4.49 -11.84 -9.32
N ARG A 84 4.47 -12.88 -8.47
CA ARG A 84 4.01 -14.21 -8.88
C ARG A 84 2.52 -14.23 -9.26
N LEU A 85 1.69 -13.44 -8.56
CA LEU A 85 0.27 -13.32 -8.92
C LEU A 85 0.09 -12.65 -10.28
N VAL A 86 0.79 -11.54 -10.53
CA VAL A 86 0.80 -10.84 -11.83
C VAL A 86 1.26 -11.79 -12.95
N HIS A 87 2.38 -12.51 -12.73
CA HIS A 87 2.91 -13.45 -13.70
C HIS A 87 1.89 -14.53 -14.09
N ARG A 88 1.30 -15.20 -13.09
CA ARG A 88 0.33 -16.29 -13.34
C ARG A 88 -0.96 -15.79 -13.97
N THR A 89 -1.38 -14.56 -13.65
CA THR A 89 -2.66 -14.01 -14.12
C THR A 89 -2.57 -13.42 -15.51
N LEU A 90 -1.58 -12.56 -15.76
CA LEU A 90 -1.41 -11.89 -17.06
C LEU A 90 -0.69 -12.76 -18.07
N ARG A 91 0.10 -13.74 -17.61
CA ARG A 91 0.94 -14.64 -18.43
C ARG A 91 1.89 -13.89 -19.36
N PRO A 92 2.65 -12.90 -18.85
CA PRO A 92 3.63 -12.21 -19.66
C PRO A 92 4.77 -13.15 -20.04
N ARG A 93 5.53 -12.79 -21.07
CA ARG A 93 6.79 -13.49 -21.36
C ARG A 93 7.80 -13.29 -20.23
N TRP A 94 7.86 -12.08 -19.68
CA TRP A 94 8.71 -11.73 -18.54
C TRP A 94 7.94 -10.92 -17.50
N THR A 95 8.20 -11.19 -16.22
CA THR A 95 7.74 -10.34 -15.11
C THR A 95 8.95 -9.89 -14.32
N THR A 96 9.05 -8.58 -14.07
CA THR A 96 10.10 -8.03 -13.20
C THR A 96 9.47 -7.44 -11.94
N GLY A 97 9.81 -7.99 -10.78
CA GLY A 97 9.55 -7.35 -9.51
C GLY A 97 10.61 -6.31 -9.19
N VAL A 98 10.20 -5.10 -8.84
CA VAL A 98 11.10 -4.00 -8.50
C VAL A 98 10.85 -3.56 -7.07
N ASP A 99 11.89 -3.51 -6.24
CA ASP A 99 11.82 -3.05 -4.84
C ASP A 99 13.13 -2.40 -4.41
N ALA A 100 13.07 -1.49 -3.47
CA ALA A 100 14.26 -0.85 -2.90
C ALA A 100 14.95 -1.71 -1.84
N SER A 101 14.20 -2.61 -1.17
CA SER A 101 14.68 -3.43 -0.07
C SER A 101 15.50 -4.64 -0.55
N PRO A 102 16.81 -4.69 -0.27
CA PRO A 102 17.62 -5.87 -0.58
C PRO A 102 17.17 -7.10 0.22
N ARG A 103 16.61 -6.88 1.43
CA ARG A 103 16.14 -7.97 2.29
C ARG A 103 14.92 -8.68 1.68
N PHE A 104 13.93 -7.93 1.23
CA PHE A 104 12.75 -8.51 0.60
C PHE A 104 13.08 -9.16 -0.74
N LEU A 105 14.00 -8.56 -1.52
CA LEU A 105 14.42 -9.14 -2.79
C LEU A 105 15.16 -10.47 -2.63
N GLN A 106 15.90 -10.68 -1.53
CA GLN A 106 16.48 -11.99 -1.24
C GLN A 106 15.39 -13.07 -1.05
N ASP A 107 14.31 -12.75 -0.34
CA ASP A 107 13.20 -13.69 -0.16
C ASP A 107 12.45 -13.92 -1.48
N ALA A 108 12.25 -12.86 -2.27
CA ALA A 108 11.63 -12.93 -3.59
C ALA A 108 12.42 -13.84 -4.55
N GLN A 109 13.75 -13.69 -4.59
CA GLN A 109 14.66 -14.48 -5.43
C GLN A 109 14.68 -15.97 -5.04
N ARG A 110 14.65 -16.30 -3.73
CA ARG A 110 14.59 -17.69 -3.26
C ARG A 110 13.34 -18.44 -3.72
N ALA A 111 12.24 -17.72 -3.92
CA ALA A 111 10.96 -18.23 -4.38
C ALA A 111 10.65 -17.85 -5.84
N SER A 112 11.69 -17.59 -6.65
CA SER A 112 11.52 -17.22 -8.06
C SER A 112 11.06 -18.41 -8.89
N GLU A 113 10.23 -18.10 -9.90
CA GLU A 113 9.72 -19.03 -10.90
C GLU A 113 10.32 -18.65 -12.28
N GLU A 114 10.27 -19.56 -13.25
CA GLU A 114 10.70 -19.26 -14.64
C GLU A 114 9.91 -18.05 -15.19
N GLY A 115 10.59 -17.18 -15.91
CA GLY A 115 9.99 -15.95 -16.46
C GLY A 115 9.84 -14.81 -15.44
N ILE A 116 10.29 -14.99 -14.18
CA ILE A 116 10.26 -13.94 -13.14
C ILE A 116 11.68 -13.53 -12.76
N GLY A 117 11.95 -12.23 -12.81
CA GLY A 117 13.18 -11.61 -12.31
C GLY A 117 12.89 -10.56 -11.25
N PHE A 118 13.93 -10.23 -10.45
CA PHE A 118 13.83 -9.20 -9.41
C PHE A 118 15.00 -8.23 -9.50
N VAL A 119 14.71 -6.94 -9.40
CA VAL A 119 15.69 -5.87 -9.52
C VAL A 119 15.58 -4.92 -8.32
N ARG A 120 16.74 -4.60 -7.71
CA ARG A 120 16.80 -3.56 -6.69
C ARG A 120 16.79 -2.18 -7.35
N HIS A 121 15.75 -1.39 -7.08
CA HIS A 121 15.64 -0.03 -7.58
C HIS A 121 14.63 0.78 -6.75
N ASP A 122 14.92 2.07 -6.58
CA ASP A 122 13.94 3.04 -6.07
C ASP A 122 13.00 3.43 -7.22
N VAL A 123 11.73 3.09 -7.10
CA VAL A 123 10.70 3.29 -8.13
C VAL A 123 10.46 4.77 -8.50
N THR A 124 11.04 5.71 -7.75
CA THR A 124 11.00 7.15 -8.02
C THR A 124 12.18 7.65 -8.85
N GLN A 125 13.20 6.82 -9.08
CA GLN A 125 14.44 7.20 -9.73
C GLN A 125 14.46 6.84 -11.22
N GLU A 126 15.14 7.69 -12.02
CA GLU A 126 15.46 7.45 -13.41
C GLU A 126 16.97 7.22 -13.58
N PRO A 127 17.42 6.45 -14.61
CA PRO A 127 16.61 5.68 -15.56
C PRO A 127 15.99 4.44 -14.92
N PHE A 128 14.77 4.06 -15.35
CA PHE A 128 14.14 2.84 -14.85
C PHE A 128 14.87 1.60 -15.37
N PRO A 129 15.21 0.62 -14.53
CA PRO A 129 16.22 -0.40 -14.87
C PRO A 129 15.73 -1.46 -15.86
N THR A 130 14.42 -1.54 -16.14
CA THR A 130 13.80 -2.63 -16.88
C THR A 130 12.85 -2.14 -17.98
N ALA A 131 12.99 -0.89 -18.42
CA ALA A 131 12.17 -0.31 -19.47
C ALA A 131 12.54 -0.87 -20.87
N PRO A 132 11.63 -0.83 -21.84
CA PRO A 132 10.22 -0.49 -21.74
C PRO A 132 9.34 -1.69 -21.39
N ALA A 133 8.15 -1.43 -20.81
CA ALA A 133 7.20 -2.48 -20.42
C ALA A 133 5.78 -2.20 -20.93
N ASP A 134 4.96 -3.27 -21.01
CA ASP A 134 3.58 -3.22 -21.50
C ASP A 134 2.55 -3.14 -20.37
N ALA A 135 2.95 -3.56 -19.16
CA ALA A 135 2.09 -3.54 -17.98
C ALA A 135 2.87 -3.16 -16.72
N PHE A 136 2.28 -2.30 -15.91
CA PHE A 136 2.76 -1.90 -14.60
C PHE A 136 1.69 -2.21 -13.58
N PHE A 137 2.06 -2.92 -12.52
CA PHE A 137 1.18 -3.19 -11.38
C PHE A 137 1.75 -2.55 -10.12
N CYS A 138 0.89 -1.92 -9.32
CA CYS A 138 1.26 -1.27 -8.06
C CYS A 138 0.17 -1.53 -7.02
N ARG A 139 0.58 -2.04 -5.82
CA ARG A 139 -0.35 -2.24 -4.72
C ARG A 139 0.28 -1.86 -3.38
N PHE A 140 -0.37 -0.94 -2.63
CA PHE A 140 0.06 -0.50 -1.30
C PHE A 140 1.51 0.03 -1.26
N LEU A 141 1.94 0.66 -2.36
CA LEU A 141 3.27 1.26 -2.49
C LEU A 141 3.22 2.78 -2.37
N LEU A 142 2.28 3.42 -3.10
CA LEU A 142 2.23 4.88 -3.21
C LEU A 142 1.95 5.55 -1.87
N THR A 143 1.31 4.84 -0.96
CA THR A 143 1.13 5.23 0.43
C THR A 143 2.45 5.43 1.20
N HIS A 144 3.56 4.86 0.73
CA HIS A 144 4.88 4.95 1.36
C HIS A 144 5.81 5.97 0.69
N LEU A 145 5.35 6.62 -0.37
CA LEU A 145 6.15 7.60 -1.10
C LEU A 145 5.82 9.02 -0.62
N HIS A 146 6.87 9.82 -0.44
CA HIS A 146 6.72 11.24 -0.16
C HIS A 146 6.11 11.98 -1.37
N ASP A 147 6.56 11.67 -2.59
CA ASP A 147 5.99 12.19 -3.83
C ASP A 147 5.56 11.06 -4.79
N PRO A 148 4.32 10.57 -4.66
CA PRO A 148 3.77 9.61 -5.62
C PRO A 148 3.74 10.12 -7.06
N GLY A 149 3.69 11.43 -7.26
CA GLY A 149 3.67 12.04 -8.58
C GLY A 149 4.97 11.83 -9.35
N THR A 150 6.12 11.88 -8.68
CA THR A 150 7.41 11.56 -9.29
C THR A 150 7.45 10.10 -9.74
N ALA A 151 7.05 9.16 -8.90
CA ALA A 151 6.97 7.74 -9.29
C ALA A 151 6.11 7.53 -10.55
N LEU A 152 4.92 8.14 -10.61
CA LEU A 152 4.03 8.03 -11.76
C LEU A 152 4.66 8.55 -13.06
N ARG A 153 5.43 9.64 -13.02
CA ARG A 153 6.17 10.15 -14.20
C ARG A 153 7.28 9.20 -14.62
N THR A 154 8.06 8.72 -13.68
CA THR A 154 9.15 7.76 -13.93
C THR A 154 8.61 6.48 -14.58
N TRP A 155 7.45 5.99 -14.13
CA TRP A 155 6.83 4.80 -14.73
C TRP A 155 6.28 5.08 -16.13
N ALA A 156 5.73 6.27 -16.38
CA ALA A 156 5.28 6.67 -17.72
C ALA A 156 6.45 6.73 -18.72
N ALA A 157 7.60 7.25 -18.29
CA ALA A 157 8.81 7.29 -19.14
C ALA A 157 9.37 5.89 -19.45
N ALA A 158 9.09 4.89 -18.60
CA ALA A 158 9.47 3.49 -18.79
C ALA A 158 8.41 2.66 -19.56
N ALA A 159 7.25 3.25 -19.84
CA ALA A 159 6.15 2.56 -20.50
C ALA A 159 6.27 2.55 -22.02
N ARG A 160 5.88 1.45 -22.65
CA ARG A 160 5.61 1.45 -24.09
C ARG A 160 4.33 2.25 -24.37
N PRO A 161 4.19 2.87 -25.55
CA PRO A 161 2.93 3.48 -25.94
C PRO A 161 1.76 2.49 -25.82
N GLY A 162 0.71 2.88 -25.12
CA GLY A 162 -0.43 2.00 -24.85
C GLY A 162 -0.26 1.01 -23.69
N ALA A 163 0.88 1.01 -22.99
CA ALA A 163 1.09 0.19 -21.80
C ALA A 163 0.05 0.49 -20.72
N ARG A 164 -0.34 -0.53 -19.95
CA ARG A 164 -1.31 -0.38 -18.86
C ARG A 164 -0.65 -0.20 -17.50
N LEU A 165 -1.15 0.77 -16.77
CA LEU A 165 -0.90 0.95 -15.35
C LEU A 165 -2.13 0.48 -14.56
N LEU A 166 -1.92 -0.46 -13.63
CA LEU A 166 -2.94 -1.02 -12.74
C LEU A 166 -2.55 -0.70 -11.30
N VAL A 167 -3.36 0.09 -10.63
CA VAL A 167 -3.08 0.55 -9.25
C VAL A 167 -4.15 0.07 -8.29
N GLN A 168 -3.73 -0.46 -7.13
CA GLN A 168 -4.59 -0.73 -5.98
C GLN A 168 -4.02 -0.05 -4.73
N GLU A 169 -4.67 1.01 -4.27
CA GLU A 169 -4.25 1.75 -3.06
C GLU A 169 -5.44 1.98 -2.14
N THR A 170 -5.18 2.05 -0.84
CA THR A 170 -6.20 2.33 0.16
C THR A 170 -6.77 3.74 -0.04
N ALA A 171 -8.10 3.83 -0.20
CA ALA A 171 -8.83 5.09 -0.24
C ALA A 171 -9.42 5.48 1.12
N TRP A 172 -9.83 4.47 1.91
CA TRP A 172 -10.24 4.63 3.31
C TRP A 172 -10.27 3.28 4.02
N LEU A 173 -10.15 3.32 5.34
CA LEU A 173 -10.27 2.19 6.26
C LEU A 173 -11.40 2.46 7.25
N HIS A 174 -12.17 1.41 7.60
CA HIS A 174 -13.22 1.51 8.60
C HIS A 174 -13.29 0.24 9.46
N ALA A 175 -13.46 0.45 10.76
CA ALA A 175 -13.73 -0.61 11.72
C ALA A 175 -14.73 -0.12 12.77
N ASP A 176 -15.72 -0.95 13.11
CA ASP A 176 -16.64 -0.68 14.22
C ASP A 176 -15.96 -0.94 15.57
N ASP A 177 -14.98 -1.83 15.61
CA ASP A 177 -14.23 -2.11 16.82
C ASP A 177 -13.32 -0.92 17.21
N PRO A 178 -13.46 -0.36 18.43
CA PRO A 178 -12.74 0.85 18.82
C PRO A 178 -11.22 0.67 18.90
N VAL A 179 -10.72 -0.55 19.13
CA VAL A 179 -9.27 -0.81 19.16
C VAL A 179 -8.70 -0.73 17.74
N ILE A 180 -9.38 -1.35 16.76
CA ILE A 180 -8.93 -1.32 15.36
C ILE A 180 -9.11 0.10 14.80
N ALA A 181 -10.22 0.77 15.10
CA ALA A 181 -10.45 2.15 14.67
C ALA A 181 -9.35 3.09 15.19
N ARG A 182 -9.01 2.96 16.47
CA ARG A 182 -7.93 3.77 17.06
C ARG A 182 -6.56 3.45 16.47
N TYR A 183 -6.28 2.18 16.15
CA TYR A 183 -5.08 1.81 15.44
C TYR A 183 -4.98 2.54 14.07
N TYR A 184 -6.08 2.65 13.31
CA TYR A 184 -6.08 3.37 12.03
C TYR A 184 -5.77 4.86 12.19
N GLU A 185 -6.28 5.49 13.26
CA GLU A 185 -5.96 6.89 13.57
C GLU A 185 -4.46 7.08 13.87
N LEU A 186 -3.87 6.19 14.69
CA LEU A 186 -2.43 6.22 14.99
C LEU A 186 -1.58 5.98 13.75
N LEU A 187 -1.98 5.03 12.89
CA LEU A 187 -1.29 4.76 11.63
C LEU A 187 -1.32 5.98 10.71
N ALA A 188 -2.46 6.64 10.58
CA ALA A 188 -2.60 7.84 9.77
C ALA A 188 -1.72 8.98 10.30
N ALA A 189 -1.68 9.18 11.64
CA ALA A 189 -0.82 10.17 12.28
C ALA A 189 0.67 9.88 12.04
N LEU A 190 1.09 8.61 12.19
CA LEU A 190 2.46 8.18 11.95
C LEU A 190 2.89 8.43 10.50
N GLN A 191 2.08 8.01 9.52
CA GLN A 191 2.39 8.21 8.12
C GLN A 191 2.40 9.70 7.74
N SER A 192 1.48 10.49 8.28
CA SER A 192 1.47 11.94 8.10
C SER A 192 2.76 12.59 8.63
N GLY A 193 3.29 12.11 9.76
CA GLY A 193 4.57 12.56 10.31
C GLY A 193 5.77 12.29 9.40
N TYR A 194 5.67 11.33 8.49
CA TYR A 194 6.64 11.05 7.43
C TYR A 194 6.28 11.67 6.08
N GLY A 195 5.29 12.58 6.02
CA GLY A 195 4.82 13.18 4.76
C GLY A 195 4.13 12.18 3.83
N GLN A 196 3.63 11.06 4.37
CA GLN A 196 2.94 9.98 3.67
C GLN A 196 1.43 10.06 3.91
N SER A 197 0.64 9.29 3.12
CA SER A 197 -0.82 9.23 3.27
C SER A 197 -1.30 7.79 3.35
N SER A 198 -1.96 7.42 4.46
CA SER A 198 -2.62 6.10 4.61
C SER A 198 -3.77 5.89 3.62
N GLU A 199 -4.30 6.98 3.06
CA GLU A 199 -5.46 6.99 2.17
C GLU A 199 -5.14 7.61 0.80
N VAL A 200 -3.91 7.40 0.30
CA VAL A 200 -3.44 7.93 -0.98
C VAL A 200 -4.37 7.58 -2.14
N GLY A 201 -5.08 6.46 -2.06
CA GLY A 201 -6.07 6.01 -3.04
C GLY A 201 -7.27 6.97 -3.19
N ALA A 202 -7.57 7.81 -2.18
CA ALA A 202 -8.65 8.79 -2.28
C ALA A 202 -8.38 9.86 -3.34
N GLU A 203 -7.10 10.19 -3.56
CA GLU A 203 -6.65 11.27 -4.47
C GLU A 203 -6.01 10.74 -5.77
N MET A 204 -6.03 9.44 -6.03
CA MET A 204 -5.30 8.82 -7.14
C MET A 204 -5.67 9.39 -8.50
N ASP A 205 -6.94 9.69 -8.74
CA ASP A 205 -7.40 10.22 -10.02
C ASP A 205 -6.72 11.56 -10.38
N ALA A 206 -6.58 12.43 -9.37
CA ALA A 206 -5.89 13.71 -9.55
C ALA A 206 -4.38 13.52 -9.71
N ARG A 207 -3.80 12.55 -8.99
CA ARG A 207 -2.36 12.28 -9.02
C ARG A 207 -1.90 11.66 -10.34
N VAL A 208 -2.72 10.80 -10.95
CA VAL A 208 -2.40 10.13 -12.24
C VAL A 208 -2.54 11.07 -13.43
N ARG A 209 -3.54 11.95 -13.42
CA ARG A 209 -3.75 12.92 -14.50
C ARG A 209 -2.52 13.80 -14.71
N SER A 210 -2.24 14.14 -15.97
CA SER A 210 -1.11 14.98 -16.38
C SER A 210 0.30 14.44 -16.04
N ARG A 211 0.44 13.12 -15.89
CA ARG A 211 1.74 12.47 -15.64
C ARG A 211 2.07 11.38 -16.67
N GLY A 212 1.60 11.56 -17.93
CA GLY A 212 1.82 10.60 -19.02
C GLY A 212 0.87 9.40 -18.99
N TRP A 213 -0.23 9.49 -18.21
CA TRP A 213 -1.23 8.44 -18.10
C TRP A 213 -2.64 8.97 -18.33
N LYS A 214 -3.38 8.30 -19.20
CA LYS A 214 -4.82 8.52 -19.43
C LYS A 214 -5.63 7.48 -18.67
N ILE A 215 -6.47 7.93 -17.73
CA ILE A 215 -7.32 7.05 -16.93
C ILE A 215 -8.39 6.40 -17.82
N LEU A 216 -8.47 5.07 -17.79
CA LEU A 216 -9.49 4.27 -18.46
C LEU A 216 -10.64 3.93 -17.50
N SER A 217 -10.31 3.61 -16.24
CA SER A 217 -11.27 3.26 -15.20
C SER A 217 -10.73 3.66 -13.84
N SER A 218 -11.61 4.09 -12.96
CA SER A 218 -11.30 4.34 -11.55
C SER A 218 -12.52 4.06 -10.70
N ARG A 219 -12.41 3.07 -9.80
CA ARG A 219 -13.52 2.67 -8.92
C ARG A 219 -13.04 2.40 -7.50
N LEU A 220 -13.98 2.39 -6.56
CA LEU A 220 -13.74 1.90 -5.20
C LEU A 220 -14.25 0.46 -5.10
N ALA A 221 -13.36 -0.45 -4.76
CA ALA A 221 -13.69 -1.82 -4.38
C ALA A 221 -13.67 -1.93 -2.85
N ILE A 222 -14.83 -2.18 -2.24
CA ILE A 222 -14.93 -2.33 -0.78
C ILE A 222 -14.65 -3.79 -0.45
N ILE A 223 -13.56 -4.04 0.26
CA ILE A 223 -13.12 -5.37 0.67
C ILE A 223 -13.41 -5.55 2.16
N GLN A 224 -14.20 -6.56 2.48
CA GLN A 224 -14.43 -6.98 3.86
C GLN A 224 -13.36 -8.00 4.26
N GLN A 225 -12.69 -7.73 5.39
CA GLN A 225 -11.67 -8.62 5.93
C GLN A 225 -12.05 -9.09 7.34
N PRO A 226 -11.82 -10.35 7.69
CA PRO A 226 -12.02 -10.84 9.05
C PRO A 226 -11.21 -10.02 10.06
N ALA A 227 -11.84 -9.63 11.17
CA ALA A 227 -11.19 -8.78 12.17
C ALA A 227 -9.97 -9.44 12.80
N ASP A 228 -9.99 -10.75 13.05
CA ASP A 228 -8.87 -11.50 13.61
C ASP A 228 -7.64 -11.52 12.68
N VAL A 229 -7.87 -11.63 11.36
CA VAL A 229 -6.81 -11.56 10.36
C VAL A 229 -6.17 -10.18 10.33
N MET A 230 -7.01 -9.13 10.30
CA MET A 230 -6.51 -7.76 10.25
C MET A 230 -5.88 -7.34 11.58
N ALA A 231 -6.44 -7.72 12.72
CA ALA A 231 -5.84 -7.47 14.03
C ALA A 231 -4.46 -8.12 14.16
N ARG A 232 -4.28 -9.36 13.65
CA ARG A 232 -2.96 -10.02 13.61
C ARG A 232 -1.97 -9.21 12.78
N LEU A 233 -2.37 -8.75 11.60
CA LEU A 233 -1.56 -7.92 10.72
C LEU A 233 -1.17 -6.59 11.40
N HIS A 234 -2.13 -5.94 12.04
CA HIS A 234 -1.93 -4.66 12.72
C HIS A 234 -1.07 -4.79 13.98
N ALA A 235 -1.21 -5.89 14.73
CA ALA A 235 -0.33 -6.20 15.86
C ALA A 235 1.13 -6.38 15.41
N MET A 236 1.37 -7.03 14.26
CA MET A 236 2.71 -7.14 13.67
C MET A 236 3.26 -5.77 13.26
N ASN A 237 2.41 -4.88 12.74
CA ASN A 237 2.80 -3.50 12.42
C ASN A 237 3.29 -2.76 13.67
N ILE A 238 2.53 -2.77 14.76
CA ILE A 238 2.92 -2.07 16.01
C ILE A 238 4.26 -2.63 16.54
N ARG A 239 4.47 -3.95 16.51
CA ARG A 239 5.75 -4.55 16.94
C ARG A 239 6.94 -4.04 16.14
N THR A 240 6.71 -3.60 14.90
CA THR A 240 7.75 -3.02 14.04
C THR A 240 7.91 -1.53 14.30
N TRP A 241 6.88 -0.74 14.07
CA TRP A 241 6.98 0.71 14.17
C TRP A 241 6.85 1.26 15.61
N GLY A 242 6.36 0.47 16.57
CA GLY A 242 6.31 0.87 17.98
C GLY A 242 7.71 1.19 18.59
N ARG A 243 8.80 0.81 17.91
CA ARG A 243 10.18 1.17 18.26
C ARG A 243 10.70 2.37 17.46
N ASP A 244 9.91 2.90 16.57
CA ASP A 244 10.26 4.05 15.74
C ASP A 244 10.48 5.30 16.61
N ARG A 245 11.42 6.16 16.18
CA ARG A 245 11.75 7.38 16.92
C ARG A 245 10.54 8.33 16.99
N LEU A 246 9.85 8.53 15.87
CA LEU A 246 8.68 9.42 15.82
C LEU A 246 7.59 8.95 16.78
N VAL A 247 7.38 7.62 16.88
CA VAL A 247 6.41 7.05 17.83
C VAL A 247 6.83 7.36 19.26
N ARG A 248 8.08 7.11 19.63
CA ARG A 248 8.58 7.36 20.99
C ARG A 248 8.55 8.83 21.39
N ASP A 249 8.75 9.72 20.42
CA ASP A 249 8.85 11.16 20.66
C ASP A 249 7.47 11.86 20.63
N SER A 250 6.44 11.24 19.98
CA SER A 250 5.18 11.93 19.67
C SER A 250 3.90 11.21 20.10
N PHE A 251 3.97 9.94 20.50
CA PHE A 251 2.79 9.14 20.86
C PHE A 251 2.79 8.75 22.33
N ASP A 252 1.60 8.59 22.91
CA ASP A 252 1.44 7.98 24.23
C ASP A 252 1.77 6.48 24.14
N LEU A 253 2.89 6.07 24.75
CA LEU A 253 3.37 4.70 24.68
C LEU A 253 2.47 3.72 25.45
N ASP A 254 1.77 4.16 26.50
CA ASP A 254 0.81 3.33 27.23
C ASP A 254 -0.43 3.08 26.38
N GLU A 255 -0.88 4.08 25.60
CA GLU A 255 -1.93 3.91 24.61
C GLU A 255 -1.51 2.92 23.51
N VAL A 256 -0.31 3.07 22.95
CA VAL A 256 0.22 2.15 21.93
C VAL A 256 0.27 0.72 22.44
N ALA A 257 0.74 0.51 23.68
CA ALA A 257 0.78 -0.80 24.33
C ALA A 257 -0.63 -1.37 24.58
N GLY A 258 -1.57 -0.52 24.97
CA GLY A 258 -2.98 -0.88 25.16
C GLY A 258 -3.63 -1.36 23.85
N ILE A 259 -3.40 -0.65 22.75
CA ILE A 259 -3.87 -1.01 21.41
C ILE A 259 -3.22 -2.32 20.96
N GLN A 260 -1.89 -2.49 21.15
CA GLN A 260 -1.20 -3.74 20.84
C GLN A 260 -1.87 -4.93 21.56
N SER A 261 -2.10 -4.82 22.86
CA SER A 261 -2.74 -5.86 23.65
C SER A 261 -4.20 -6.13 23.20
N GLY A 262 -4.92 -5.08 22.83
CA GLY A 262 -6.29 -5.20 22.28
C GLY A 262 -6.32 -5.94 20.96
N LEU A 263 -5.40 -5.62 20.05
CA LEU A 263 -5.25 -6.31 18.78
C LEU A 263 -4.85 -7.78 18.94
N ASP A 264 -3.95 -8.09 19.88
CA ASP A 264 -3.55 -9.47 20.17
C ASP A 264 -4.74 -10.31 20.67
N ARG A 265 -5.63 -9.76 21.51
CA ARG A 265 -6.87 -10.45 21.95
C ARG A 265 -7.87 -10.68 20.83
N ILE A 266 -7.99 -9.74 19.88
CA ILE A 266 -8.84 -9.94 18.68
C ILE A 266 -8.19 -10.99 17.77
N ALA A 267 -6.89 -10.94 17.56
CA ALA A 267 -6.15 -11.87 16.70
C ALA A 267 -6.19 -13.32 17.21
N SER A 268 -6.21 -13.53 18.53
CA SER A 268 -6.37 -14.84 19.17
C SER A 268 -7.83 -15.28 19.32
N ARG A 269 -8.79 -14.44 18.92
CA ARG A 269 -10.24 -14.63 19.10
C ARG A 269 -10.70 -14.70 20.53
N GLU A 270 -9.91 -14.27 21.50
CA GLU A 270 -10.33 -14.04 22.87
C GLU A 270 -11.36 -12.90 22.96
N ARG A 271 -11.30 -11.98 22.00
CA ARG A 271 -12.27 -10.91 21.80
C ARG A 271 -12.78 -10.94 20.37
N MET A 272 -14.10 -11.06 20.21
CA MET A 272 -14.76 -10.98 18.91
C MET A 272 -14.89 -9.52 18.47
N ALA A 273 -14.68 -9.28 17.16
CA ALA A 273 -14.89 -8.00 16.53
C ALA A 273 -15.55 -8.19 15.16
N HIS A 274 -16.27 -7.17 14.69
CA HIS A 274 -16.87 -7.17 13.35
C HIS A 274 -15.79 -7.10 12.27
N PRO A 275 -16.06 -7.63 11.06
CA PRO A 275 -15.17 -7.48 9.92
C PRO A 275 -14.83 -6.00 9.66
N VAL A 276 -13.61 -5.75 9.21
CA VAL A 276 -13.17 -4.41 8.85
C VAL A 276 -13.36 -4.18 7.35
N SER A 277 -13.63 -2.94 6.97
CA SER A 277 -13.77 -2.52 5.58
C SER A 277 -12.54 -1.77 5.11
N ASN A 278 -11.98 -2.18 3.97
CA ASN A 278 -10.98 -1.41 3.25
C ASN A 278 -11.55 -1.07 1.86
N ALA A 279 -11.70 0.20 1.57
CA ALA A 279 -11.98 0.63 0.21
C ALA A 279 -10.67 0.80 -0.55
N LEU A 280 -10.47 -0.06 -1.52
CA LEU A 280 -9.35 0.04 -2.46
C LEU A 280 -9.76 0.91 -3.66
N ARG A 281 -8.97 1.93 -3.95
CA ARG A 281 -8.98 2.54 -5.28
C ARG A 281 -8.38 1.54 -6.25
N GLN A 282 -9.17 1.02 -7.17
CA GLN A 282 -8.73 0.26 -8.33
C GLN A 282 -8.74 1.21 -9.53
N LEU A 283 -7.54 1.61 -9.96
CA LEU A 283 -7.36 2.54 -11.08
C LEU A 283 -6.62 1.84 -12.21
N VAL A 284 -7.12 2.03 -13.41
CA VAL A 284 -6.51 1.57 -14.66
C VAL A 284 -6.24 2.78 -15.53
N ALA A 285 -5.00 2.91 -16.00
CA ALA A 285 -4.63 3.94 -16.94
C ALA A 285 -3.81 3.35 -18.10
N VAL A 286 -3.69 4.11 -19.17
CA VAL A 286 -2.89 3.76 -20.34
C VAL A 286 -1.85 4.85 -20.57
N ALA A 287 -0.63 4.46 -20.95
CA ALA A 287 0.44 5.39 -21.31
C ALA A 287 0.07 6.15 -22.60
N GLU A 288 0.23 7.49 -22.55
CA GLU A 288 -0.03 8.41 -23.68
C GLU A 288 1.09 8.45 -24.70
#